data_761fdef39d2e815841258108f2bf90f1
#
_entry.id   761fdef39d2e815841258108f2bf90f1
#
_cell.length_a   1.000
_cell.length_b   1.000
_cell.length_c   1.000
_cell.angle_alpha   90.00
_cell.angle_beta   90.00
_cell.angle_gamma   90.00
#
_symmetry.space_group_name_H-M   'P 1'
#
loop_
_entity.id
_entity.type
_entity.pdbx_description
1 polymer ?
#
loop_
_entity_poly.entity_id
_entity_poly.type
_entity_poly.pdbx_seq_one_letter_code
_entity_poly.pdbx_strand_id
1 'polypeptide(L)'
;MKIVGEKINGTRKRVAQAIQDRDVGFIQDLAIKQADAGAAWLDVNAGTHPSKEPEDLVWLVKSVQAVVETPLCLDSANPRALEVGIQAVDKRPMINSISGEAKRLNGVLPIVADHGTEVIALCMDEDGIPETVEARMDVIRGVFEETHKAGVPDSRVYVDPLVMTIATNTEAGMITLDTMRAIRREFPEAHISCGLSNVSFGLPYR
;
A
#
# COMPACT_ATOMS: atom_id res chain seq x y z
N MET A 1 -9.28 14.83 -0.48
CA MET A 1 -8.17 13.93 -0.07
C MET A 1 -8.78 12.74 0.66
N LYS A 2 -8.34 11.53 0.35
CA LYS A 2 -8.74 10.30 1.05
C LYS A 2 -7.58 9.85 1.92
N ILE A 3 -7.85 9.23 3.07
CA ILE A 3 -6.83 8.79 4.02
C ILE A 3 -6.88 7.26 4.11
N VAL A 4 -5.72 6.61 4.01
CA VAL A 4 -5.54 5.19 4.34
C VAL A 4 -5.02 5.12 5.78
N GLY A 5 -5.74 4.44 6.65
CA GLY A 5 -5.36 4.28 8.05
C GLY A 5 -4.36 3.12 8.22
N GLU A 6 -3.13 3.38 8.65
CA GLU A 6 -2.02 2.42 8.70
C GLU A 6 -1.63 1.98 10.12
N LYS A 7 -2.58 1.92 11.05
CA LYS A 7 -2.25 1.54 12.43
C LYS A 7 -2.22 0.03 12.66
N ILE A 8 -2.90 -0.76 11.81
CA ILE A 8 -2.96 -2.23 11.90
C ILE A 8 -1.81 -2.83 11.07
N ASN A 9 -0.59 -2.63 11.56
CA ASN A 9 0.62 -3.05 10.87
C ASN A 9 1.49 -3.91 11.82
N GLY A 10 1.71 -5.17 11.45
CA GLY A 10 2.45 -6.17 12.22
C GLY A 10 3.94 -5.89 12.41
N THR A 11 4.50 -4.90 11.73
CA THR A 11 5.87 -4.42 12.03
C THR A 11 5.94 -3.61 13.34
N ARG A 12 4.79 -3.16 13.86
CA ARG A 12 4.68 -2.43 15.13
C ARG A 12 4.59 -3.43 16.28
N LYS A 13 5.46 -3.32 17.26
CA LYS A 13 5.60 -4.29 18.38
C LYS A 13 4.27 -4.70 19.03
N ARG A 14 3.38 -3.74 19.34
CA ARG A 14 2.11 -4.04 20.01
C ARG A 14 1.11 -4.75 19.07
N VAL A 15 1.14 -4.42 17.76
CA VAL A 15 0.31 -5.11 16.76
C VAL A 15 0.83 -6.52 16.52
N ALA A 16 2.17 -6.69 16.37
CA ALA A 16 2.79 -8.01 16.26
C ALA A 16 2.40 -8.92 17.43
N GLN A 17 2.45 -8.39 18.67
CA GLN A 17 2.04 -9.13 19.86
C GLN A 17 0.56 -9.49 19.81
N ALA A 18 -0.31 -8.56 19.39
CA ALA A 18 -1.75 -8.81 19.27
C ALA A 18 -2.07 -9.89 18.22
N ILE A 19 -1.33 -9.91 17.10
CA ILE A 19 -1.46 -10.96 16.09
C ILE A 19 -1.05 -12.33 16.67
N GLN A 20 0.09 -12.37 17.36
CA GLN A 20 0.58 -13.60 17.98
C GLN A 20 -0.38 -14.14 19.03
N ASP A 21 -0.94 -13.30 19.88
CA ASP A 21 -1.84 -13.65 20.99
C ASP A 21 -3.30 -13.77 20.56
N ARG A 22 -3.62 -13.47 19.28
CA ARG A 22 -5.01 -13.38 18.77
C ARG A 22 -5.87 -12.41 19.59
N ASP A 23 -5.29 -11.28 20.02
CA ASP A 23 -5.97 -10.20 20.75
C ASP A 23 -6.89 -9.42 19.80
N VAL A 24 -8.04 -10.01 19.53
CA VAL A 24 -9.08 -9.45 18.65
C VAL A 24 -9.52 -8.06 19.12
N GLY A 25 -9.72 -7.89 20.43
CA GLY A 25 -10.19 -6.62 20.99
C GLY A 25 -9.26 -5.45 20.66
N PHE A 26 -7.96 -5.64 20.79
CA PHE A 26 -6.98 -4.60 20.45
C PHE A 26 -7.02 -4.23 18.96
N ILE A 27 -7.11 -5.20 18.06
CA ILE A 27 -7.20 -4.95 16.60
C ILE A 27 -8.50 -4.23 16.24
N GLN A 28 -9.62 -4.64 16.83
CA GLN A 28 -10.92 -4.02 16.61
C GLN A 28 -10.95 -2.57 17.11
N ASP A 29 -10.38 -2.30 18.27
CA ASP A 29 -10.23 -0.94 18.79
C ASP A 29 -9.43 -0.03 17.85
N LEU A 30 -8.36 -0.55 17.24
CA LEU A 30 -7.59 0.20 16.24
C LEU A 30 -8.41 0.46 14.97
N ALA A 31 -9.18 -0.52 14.53
CA ALA A 31 -10.03 -0.40 13.34
C ALA A 31 -11.11 0.67 13.55
N ILE A 32 -11.85 0.60 14.65
CA ILE A 32 -12.90 1.56 15.01
C ILE A 32 -12.34 2.98 15.08
N LYS A 33 -11.23 3.19 15.79
CA LYS A 33 -10.60 4.52 15.94
C LYS A 33 -10.19 5.14 14.61
N GLN A 34 -9.71 4.34 13.65
CA GLN A 34 -9.34 4.82 12.33
C GLN A 34 -10.57 5.10 11.45
N ALA A 35 -11.57 4.24 11.51
CA ALA A 35 -12.83 4.43 10.80
C ALA A 35 -13.57 5.68 11.29
N ASP A 36 -13.70 5.87 12.61
CA ASP A 36 -14.33 7.04 13.23
C ASP A 36 -13.56 8.33 12.92
N ALA A 37 -12.24 8.25 12.73
CA ALA A 37 -11.42 9.38 12.28
C ALA A 37 -11.59 9.70 10.78
N GLY A 38 -12.43 8.95 10.05
CA GLY A 38 -12.75 9.19 8.65
C GLY A 38 -11.77 8.57 7.64
N ALA A 39 -11.07 7.49 8.01
CA ALA A 39 -10.26 6.74 7.06
C ALA A 39 -11.12 6.19 5.92
N ALA A 40 -10.67 6.37 4.68
CA ALA A 40 -11.34 5.84 3.48
C ALA A 40 -11.03 4.37 3.24
N TRP A 41 -9.85 3.92 3.68
CA TRP A 41 -9.42 2.53 3.72
C TRP A 41 -8.69 2.26 5.03
N LEU A 42 -8.70 1.01 5.47
CA LEU A 42 -7.84 0.54 6.56
C LEU A 42 -6.79 -0.40 5.97
N ASP A 43 -5.53 -0.01 6.07
CA ASP A 43 -4.40 -0.85 5.71
C ASP A 43 -4.21 -1.94 6.76
N VAL A 44 -4.09 -3.18 6.30
CA VAL A 44 -3.89 -4.37 7.13
C VAL A 44 -2.66 -5.13 6.66
N ASN A 45 -1.64 -5.14 7.51
CA ASN A 45 -0.37 -5.81 7.30
C ASN A 45 -0.10 -6.77 8.44
N ALA A 46 0.04 -8.07 8.13
CA ALA A 46 0.34 -9.08 9.14
C ALA A 46 1.78 -8.98 9.67
N GLY A 47 2.73 -8.63 8.82
CA GLY A 47 4.15 -8.47 9.19
C GLY A 47 4.77 -9.72 9.80
N THR A 48 4.21 -10.90 9.52
CA THR A 48 4.67 -12.18 10.04
C THR A 48 5.51 -12.95 9.02
N HIS A 49 6.08 -14.08 9.45
CA HIS A 49 6.87 -14.91 8.56
C HIS A 49 6.02 -15.39 7.37
N PRO A 50 6.55 -15.42 6.13
CA PRO A 50 5.78 -15.73 4.91
C PRO A 50 4.95 -17.01 4.95
N SER A 51 5.35 -18.01 5.73
CA SER A 51 4.57 -19.24 5.89
C SER A 51 3.33 -19.08 6.79
N LYS A 52 3.29 -18.10 7.68
CA LYS A 52 2.17 -17.81 8.59
C LYS A 52 1.31 -16.64 8.11
N GLU A 53 1.90 -15.78 7.31
CA GLU A 53 1.27 -14.55 6.83
C GLU A 53 -0.12 -14.78 6.21
N PRO A 54 -0.37 -15.80 5.38
CA PRO A 54 -1.70 -16.07 4.84
C PRO A 54 -2.78 -16.25 5.90
N GLU A 55 -2.49 -17.02 6.94
CA GLU A 55 -3.42 -17.27 8.05
C GLU A 55 -3.63 -16.01 8.88
N ASP A 56 -2.54 -15.29 9.19
CA ASP A 56 -2.56 -14.08 10.01
C ASP A 56 -3.28 -12.93 9.31
N LEU A 57 -3.08 -12.77 7.99
CA LEU A 57 -3.78 -11.77 7.20
C LEU A 57 -5.29 -12.04 7.15
N VAL A 58 -5.71 -13.28 6.94
CA VAL A 58 -7.13 -13.66 6.98
C VAL A 58 -7.74 -13.39 8.35
N TRP A 59 -7.02 -13.70 9.42
CA TRP A 59 -7.46 -13.40 10.78
C TRP A 59 -7.63 -11.90 11.02
N LEU A 60 -6.68 -11.06 10.57
CA LEU A 60 -6.78 -9.60 10.64
C LEU A 60 -7.99 -9.08 9.86
N VAL A 61 -8.15 -9.52 8.61
CA VAL A 61 -9.28 -9.14 7.74
C VAL A 61 -10.59 -9.41 8.46
N LYS A 62 -10.81 -10.63 8.94
CA LYS A 62 -12.03 -11.01 9.65
C LYS A 62 -12.25 -10.24 10.95
N SER A 63 -11.18 -9.97 11.70
CA SER A 63 -11.24 -9.21 12.95
C SER A 63 -11.69 -7.78 12.70
N VAL A 64 -11.15 -7.13 11.66
CA VAL A 64 -11.44 -5.73 11.31
C VAL A 64 -12.86 -5.57 10.76
N GLN A 65 -13.24 -6.36 9.76
CA GLN A 65 -14.54 -6.18 9.11
C GLN A 65 -15.73 -6.67 10.00
N ALA A 66 -15.46 -7.34 11.11
CA ALA A 66 -16.50 -7.66 12.11
C ALA A 66 -17.01 -6.40 12.84
N VAL A 67 -16.30 -5.27 12.81
CA VAL A 67 -16.66 -4.06 13.59
C VAL A 67 -16.70 -2.77 12.76
N VAL A 68 -16.24 -2.78 11.52
CA VAL A 68 -16.26 -1.60 10.63
C VAL A 68 -16.61 -1.98 9.20
N GLU A 69 -17.30 -1.07 8.52
CA GLU A 69 -17.67 -1.18 7.11
C GLU A 69 -16.63 -0.55 6.15
N THR A 70 -15.58 0.05 6.69
CA THR A 70 -14.52 0.70 5.90
C THR A 70 -13.78 -0.33 5.05
N PRO A 71 -13.62 -0.11 3.73
CA PRO A 71 -12.88 -1.03 2.86
C PRO A 71 -11.43 -1.21 3.33
N LEU A 72 -10.85 -2.38 3.03
CA LEU A 72 -9.50 -2.73 3.44
C LEU A 72 -8.48 -2.48 2.32
N CYS A 73 -7.27 -2.11 2.72
CA CYS A 73 -6.07 -2.15 1.89
C CYS A 73 -5.22 -3.32 2.40
N LEU A 74 -5.02 -4.35 1.56
CA LEU A 74 -4.22 -5.52 1.91
C LEU A 74 -2.76 -5.24 1.61
N ASP A 75 -1.94 -5.12 2.66
CA ASP A 75 -0.51 -4.83 2.55
C ASP A 75 0.30 -6.11 2.73
N SER A 76 0.74 -6.68 1.62
CA SER A 76 1.61 -7.85 1.58
C SER A 76 2.42 -7.93 0.29
N ALA A 77 3.65 -8.44 0.42
CA ALA A 77 4.50 -8.84 -0.69
C ALA A 77 4.30 -10.31 -1.11
N ASN A 78 3.50 -11.06 -0.36
CA ASN A 78 3.30 -12.49 -0.53
C ASN A 78 2.02 -12.74 -1.35
N PRO A 79 2.15 -13.20 -2.61
CA PRO A 79 0.97 -13.43 -3.46
C PRO A 79 -0.04 -14.40 -2.82
N ARG A 80 0.45 -15.44 -2.13
CA ARG A 80 -0.42 -16.40 -1.44
C ARG A 80 -1.23 -15.76 -0.32
N ALA A 81 -0.63 -14.82 0.42
CA ALA A 81 -1.33 -14.10 1.48
C ALA A 81 -2.41 -13.18 0.87
N LEU A 82 -2.08 -12.48 -0.22
CA LEU A 82 -3.04 -11.64 -0.93
C LEU A 82 -4.23 -12.46 -1.47
N GLU A 83 -3.97 -13.59 -2.11
CA GLU A 83 -5.04 -14.45 -2.64
C GLU A 83 -6.06 -14.89 -1.58
N VAL A 84 -5.57 -15.41 -0.44
CA VAL A 84 -6.49 -15.81 0.64
C VAL A 84 -7.11 -14.63 1.37
N GLY A 85 -6.39 -13.50 1.45
CA GLY A 85 -6.91 -12.25 1.99
C GLY A 85 -8.08 -11.70 1.17
N ILE A 86 -7.95 -11.65 -0.16
CA ILE A 86 -9.00 -11.21 -1.08
C ILE A 86 -10.26 -12.09 -0.96
N GLN A 87 -10.09 -13.39 -0.80
CA GLN A 87 -11.22 -14.31 -0.60
C GLN A 87 -11.94 -14.11 0.75
N ALA A 88 -11.28 -13.47 1.71
CA ALA A 88 -11.81 -13.25 3.06
C ALA A 88 -12.47 -11.87 3.23
N VAL A 89 -12.28 -10.93 2.29
CA VAL A 89 -12.85 -9.58 2.39
C VAL A 89 -14.31 -9.54 1.90
N ASP A 90 -15.13 -8.74 2.55
CA ASP A 90 -16.54 -8.52 2.17
C ASP A 90 -16.69 -7.51 1.04
N LYS A 91 -15.77 -6.57 0.93
CA LYS A 91 -15.76 -5.51 -0.09
C LYS A 91 -14.46 -5.58 -0.89
N ARG A 92 -14.51 -5.20 -2.18
CA ARG A 92 -13.31 -5.14 -3.01
C ARG A 92 -12.21 -4.34 -2.33
N PRO A 93 -11.02 -4.92 -2.08
CA PRO A 93 -9.95 -4.24 -1.40
C PRO A 93 -9.09 -3.42 -2.36
N MET A 94 -8.22 -2.58 -1.79
CA MET A 94 -7.02 -2.09 -2.44
C MET A 94 -5.87 -3.05 -2.13
N ILE A 95 -4.92 -3.21 -3.06
CA ILE A 95 -3.70 -4.00 -2.85
C ILE A 95 -2.51 -3.06 -2.67
N ASN A 96 -1.73 -3.27 -1.63
CA ASN A 96 -0.47 -2.59 -1.34
C ASN A 96 0.65 -3.64 -1.36
N SER A 97 1.47 -3.74 -2.40
CA SER A 97 1.62 -2.93 -3.59
C SER A 97 2.25 -3.72 -4.75
N ILE A 98 2.25 -3.14 -5.94
CA ILE A 98 3.16 -3.48 -7.04
C ILE A 98 4.28 -2.43 -7.12
N SER A 99 5.34 -2.74 -7.85
CA SER A 99 6.46 -1.84 -8.15
C SER A 99 7.10 -2.24 -9.48
N GLY A 100 8.14 -1.54 -9.93
CA GLY A 100 8.92 -1.95 -11.09
C GLY A 100 9.71 -3.26 -10.91
N GLU A 101 9.75 -3.82 -9.69
CA GLU A 101 10.40 -5.10 -9.41
C GLU A 101 9.67 -6.25 -10.13
N ALA A 102 10.38 -7.02 -10.95
CA ALA A 102 9.82 -8.14 -11.71
C ALA A 102 9.09 -9.16 -10.82
N LYS A 103 9.61 -9.42 -9.61
CA LYS A 103 8.98 -10.33 -8.65
C LYS A 103 7.60 -9.82 -8.19
N ARG A 104 7.46 -8.50 -7.99
CA ARG A 104 6.20 -7.87 -7.61
C ARG A 104 5.21 -7.89 -8.76
N LEU A 105 5.64 -7.47 -9.95
CA LEU A 105 4.79 -7.48 -11.14
C LEU A 105 4.29 -8.90 -11.44
N ASN A 106 5.18 -9.89 -11.53
CA ASN A 106 4.78 -11.26 -11.85
C ASN A 106 3.97 -11.96 -10.76
N GLY A 107 4.15 -11.57 -9.50
CA GLY A 107 3.45 -12.22 -8.37
C GLY A 107 2.13 -11.57 -7.98
N VAL A 108 2.03 -10.25 -8.06
CA VAL A 108 0.89 -9.50 -7.51
C VAL A 108 -0.04 -8.98 -8.61
N LEU A 109 0.50 -8.51 -9.74
CA LEU A 109 -0.31 -7.91 -10.81
C LEU A 109 -1.38 -8.87 -11.40
N PRO A 110 -1.13 -10.19 -11.59
CA PRO A 110 -2.19 -11.11 -12.00
C PRO A 110 -3.36 -11.13 -11.01
N ILE A 111 -3.08 -11.11 -9.70
CA ILE A 111 -4.10 -11.09 -8.64
C ILE A 111 -4.95 -9.81 -8.75
N VAL A 112 -4.31 -8.66 -8.96
CA VAL A 112 -4.99 -7.37 -9.17
C VAL A 112 -5.92 -7.42 -10.39
N ALA A 113 -5.44 -8.00 -11.50
CA ALA A 113 -6.20 -8.13 -12.74
C ALA A 113 -7.40 -9.07 -12.58
N ASP A 114 -7.18 -10.28 -12.06
CA ASP A 114 -8.19 -11.32 -11.93
C ASP A 114 -9.34 -10.94 -10.99
N HIS A 115 -9.00 -10.25 -9.87
CA HIS A 115 -10.00 -9.81 -8.89
C HIS A 115 -10.51 -8.38 -9.12
N GLY A 116 -9.97 -7.67 -10.11
CA GLY A 116 -10.39 -6.33 -10.46
C GLY A 116 -10.18 -5.30 -9.35
N THR A 117 -9.19 -5.49 -8.47
CA THR A 117 -8.91 -4.63 -7.31
C THR A 117 -8.29 -3.29 -7.72
N GLU A 118 -8.32 -2.32 -6.82
CA GLU A 118 -7.43 -1.16 -6.86
C GLU A 118 -6.03 -1.58 -6.40
N VAL A 119 -4.97 -0.86 -6.83
CA VAL A 119 -3.59 -1.18 -6.49
C VAL A 119 -2.74 0.06 -6.28
N ILE A 120 -1.88 0.03 -5.27
CA ILE A 120 -0.82 1.02 -5.09
C ILE A 120 0.40 0.57 -5.92
N ALA A 121 0.95 1.49 -6.73
CA ALA A 121 2.12 1.29 -7.55
C ALA A 121 3.27 2.17 -7.04
N LEU A 122 4.34 1.56 -6.56
CA LEU A 122 5.49 2.26 -5.99
C LEU A 122 6.48 2.66 -7.09
N CYS A 123 7.00 3.90 -7.04
CA CYS A 123 8.07 4.40 -7.92
C CYS A 123 9.44 3.82 -7.51
N MET A 124 9.59 2.49 -7.53
CA MET A 124 10.86 1.79 -7.26
C MET A 124 10.98 0.52 -8.09
N ASP A 125 12.19 0.06 -8.30
CA ASP A 125 12.54 -1.16 -9.02
C ASP A 125 13.64 -1.94 -8.28
N GLU A 126 14.33 -2.86 -8.97
CA GLU A 126 15.42 -3.68 -8.41
C GLU A 126 16.60 -2.87 -7.90
N ASP A 127 16.85 -1.69 -8.45
CA ASP A 127 17.91 -0.78 -8.04
C ASP A 127 17.51 0.11 -6.85
N GLY A 128 16.23 0.04 -6.45
CA GLY A 128 15.65 0.77 -5.32
C GLY A 128 14.81 1.98 -5.73
N ILE A 129 14.86 3.03 -4.91
CA ILE A 129 14.07 4.25 -5.14
C ILE A 129 14.89 5.25 -5.96
N PRO A 130 14.48 5.61 -7.20
CA PRO A 130 15.24 6.54 -8.02
C PRO A 130 15.28 7.94 -7.41
N GLU A 131 16.42 8.62 -7.57
CA GLU A 131 16.67 9.94 -6.96
C GLU A 131 16.16 11.13 -7.79
N THR A 132 15.79 10.89 -9.06
CA THR A 132 15.33 11.97 -9.97
C THR A 132 13.88 11.76 -10.40
N VAL A 133 13.24 12.85 -10.79
CA VAL A 133 11.85 12.82 -11.33
C VAL A 133 11.77 11.92 -12.56
N GLU A 134 12.72 12.09 -13.51
CA GLU A 134 12.70 11.35 -14.78
C GLU A 134 12.86 9.84 -14.54
N ALA A 135 13.83 9.44 -13.70
CA ALA A 135 14.03 8.02 -13.39
C ALA A 135 12.81 7.40 -12.66
N ARG A 136 12.12 8.16 -11.80
CA ARG A 136 10.85 7.71 -11.20
C ARG A 136 9.76 7.54 -12.25
N MET A 137 9.68 8.47 -13.21
CA MET A 137 8.72 8.37 -14.31
C MET A 137 9.03 7.19 -15.24
N ASP A 138 10.30 6.86 -15.47
CA ASP A 138 10.68 5.68 -16.26
C ASP A 138 10.20 4.38 -15.60
N VAL A 139 10.39 4.25 -14.29
CA VAL A 139 9.85 3.10 -13.53
C VAL A 139 8.32 3.04 -13.67
N ILE A 140 7.63 4.18 -13.50
CA ILE A 140 6.17 4.21 -13.56
C ILE A 140 5.64 3.92 -14.98
N ARG A 141 6.29 4.40 -16.02
CA ARG A 141 5.94 4.03 -17.42
C ARG A 141 6.00 2.52 -17.61
N GLY A 142 7.08 1.87 -17.14
CA GLY A 142 7.20 0.41 -17.18
C GLY A 142 6.10 -0.30 -16.41
N VAL A 143 5.73 0.19 -15.22
CA VAL A 143 4.60 -0.37 -14.44
C VAL A 143 3.28 -0.21 -15.19
N PHE A 144 3.01 0.95 -15.81
CA PHE A 144 1.78 1.16 -16.59
C PHE A 144 1.73 0.30 -17.86
N GLU A 145 2.87 0.06 -18.53
CA GLU A 145 2.92 -0.89 -19.65
C GLU A 145 2.46 -2.30 -19.22
N GLU A 146 2.91 -2.78 -18.06
CA GLU A 146 2.52 -4.09 -17.54
C GLU A 146 1.06 -4.10 -17.05
N THR A 147 0.59 -3.04 -16.38
CA THR A 147 -0.83 -2.95 -15.96
C THR A 147 -1.76 -2.93 -17.18
N HIS A 148 -1.42 -2.21 -18.25
CA HIS A 148 -2.18 -2.21 -19.49
C HIS A 148 -2.21 -3.58 -20.17
N LYS A 149 -1.07 -4.29 -20.25
CA LYS A 149 -1.01 -5.68 -20.76
C LYS A 149 -1.90 -6.62 -19.95
N ALA A 150 -2.00 -6.40 -18.64
CA ALA A 150 -2.86 -7.18 -17.74
C ALA A 150 -4.33 -6.74 -17.77
N GLY A 151 -4.70 -5.69 -18.52
CA GLY A 151 -6.07 -5.17 -18.59
C GLY A 151 -6.51 -4.38 -17.37
N VAL A 152 -5.57 -3.87 -16.57
CA VAL A 152 -5.85 -2.99 -15.41
C VAL A 152 -5.90 -1.54 -15.89
N PRO A 153 -7.04 -0.84 -15.79
CA PRO A 153 -7.16 0.55 -16.23
C PRO A 153 -6.46 1.50 -15.23
N ASP A 154 -5.96 2.63 -15.73
CA ASP A 154 -5.26 3.65 -14.95
C ASP A 154 -6.07 4.13 -13.73
N SER A 155 -7.39 4.22 -13.86
CA SER A 155 -8.31 4.64 -12.79
C SER A 155 -8.34 3.70 -11.58
N ARG A 156 -7.71 2.53 -11.67
CA ARG A 156 -7.53 1.61 -10.52
C ARG A 156 -6.12 1.65 -9.93
N VAL A 157 -5.21 2.45 -10.51
CA VAL A 157 -3.82 2.54 -10.07
C VAL A 157 -3.62 3.79 -9.22
N TYR A 158 -3.04 3.62 -8.03
CA TYR A 158 -2.64 4.66 -7.10
C TYR A 158 -1.12 4.74 -7.07
N VAL A 159 -0.53 5.70 -7.76
CA VAL A 159 0.92 5.84 -7.84
C VAL A 159 1.46 6.49 -6.58
N ASP A 160 2.37 5.83 -5.87
CA ASP A 160 3.14 6.41 -4.76
C ASP A 160 4.53 6.83 -5.28
N PRO A 161 4.81 8.14 -5.34
CA PRO A 161 6.12 8.64 -5.76
C PRO A 161 7.23 8.37 -4.75
N LEU A 162 6.91 7.81 -3.59
CA LEU A 162 7.82 7.51 -2.49
C LEU A 162 8.51 8.74 -1.91
N VAL A 163 7.85 9.34 -0.92
CA VAL A 163 8.40 10.50 -0.20
C VAL A 163 9.62 10.09 0.62
N MET A 164 10.76 10.68 0.30
CA MET A 164 11.99 10.53 1.08
C MET A 164 12.10 11.61 2.13
N THR A 165 12.85 11.33 3.21
CA THR A 165 13.03 12.30 4.28
C THR A 165 13.92 13.48 3.87
N ILE A 166 13.50 14.69 4.22
CA ILE A 166 14.31 15.90 4.02
C ILE A 166 15.51 15.97 4.97
N ALA A 167 15.57 15.12 6.01
CA ALA A 167 16.72 15.06 6.90
C ALA A 167 18.00 14.55 6.21
N THR A 168 17.86 13.73 5.16
CA THR A 168 18.99 13.17 4.38
C THR A 168 19.15 13.84 3.02
N ASN A 169 18.07 14.38 2.45
CA ASN A 169 18.09 15.08 1.17
C ASN A 169 17.06 16.20 1.17
N THR A 170 17.51 17.45 1.22
CA THR A 170 16.65 18.65 1.25
C THR A 170 15.79 18.81 0.00
N GLU A 171 16.21 18.27 -1.15
CA GLU A 171 15.49 18.33 -2.42
C GLU A 171 14.37 17.25 -2.50
N ALA A 172 14.36 16.26 -1.59
CA ALA A 172 13.44 15.12 -1.64
C ALA A 172 11.96 15.54 -1.71
N GLY A 173 11.59 16.61 -1.01
CA GLY A 173 10.24 17.16 -1.06
C GLY A 173 9.86 17.68 -2.45
N MET A 174 10.76 18.43 -3.09
CA MET A 174 10.53 18.97 -4.44
C MET A 174 10.52 17.88 -5.49
N ILE A 175 11.44 16.91 -5.41
CA ILE A 175 11.45 15.75 -6.31
C ILE A 175 10.11 15.01 -6.23
N THR A 176 9.58 14.80 -5.02
CA THR A 176 8.28 14.16 -4.84
C THR A 176 7.14 14.96 -5.47
N LEU A 177 7.06 16.28 -5.22
CA LEU A 177 6.03 17.15 -5.77
C LEU A 177 6.09 17.23 -7.31
N ASP A 178 7.30 17.31 -7.87
CA ASP A 178 7.49 17.36 -9.31
C ASP A 178 7.18 16.01 -9.97
N THR A 179 7.47 14.88 -9.29
CA THR A 179 7.03 13.56 -9.73
C THR A 179 5.51 13.47 -9.74
N MET A 180 4.81 13.94 -8.69
CA MET A 180 3.33 13.98 -8.67
C MET A 180 2.75 14.80 -9.82
N ARG A 181 3.38 15.95 -10.15
CA ARG A 181 2.97 16.79 -11.29
C ARG A 181 3.17 16.06 -12.62
N ALA A 182 4.28 15.34 -12.77
CA ALA A 182 4.58 14.57 -13.97
C ALA A 182 3.57 13.40 -14.14
N ILE A 183 3.31 12.63 -13.08
CA ILE A 183 2.31 11.56 -13.07
C ILE A 183 0.94 12.11 -13.47
N ARG A 184 0.49 13.22 -12.87
CA ARG A 184 -0.82 13.81 -13.18
C ARG A 184 -0.94 14.27 -14.63
N ARG A 185 0.15 14.67 -15.25
CA ARG A 185 0.19 15.14 -16.64
C ARG A 185 0.17 13.97 -17.63
N GLU A 186 0.93 12.90 -17.34
CA GLU A 186 1.12 11.77 -18.24
C GLU A 186 0.03 10.70 -18.07
N PHE A 187 -0.44 10.48 -16.81
CA PHE A 187 -1.47 9.51 -16.45
C PHE A 187 -2.65 10.19 -15.72
N PRO A 188 -3.46 10.99 -16.42
CA PRO A 188 -4.49 11.83 -15.78
C PRO A 188 -5.59 11.05 -15.06
N GLU A 189 -5.87 9.81 -15.49
CA GLU A 189 -6.87 8.94 -14.88
C GLU A 189 -6.34 8.23 -13.62
N ALA A 190 -5.02 8.12 -13.45
CA ALA A 190 -4.42 7.50 -12.28
C ALA A 190 -4.59 8.36 -11.03
N HIS A 191 -4.64 7.70 -9.88
CA HIS A 191 -4.62 8.35 -8.59
C HIS A 191 -3.19 8.51 -8.06
N ILE A 192 -3.00 9.40 -7.09
CA ILE A 192 -1.72 9.58 -6.40
C ILE A 192 -1.91 9.20 -4.93
N SER A 193 -1.06 8.32 -4.44
CA SER A 193 -0.90 7.96 -3.03
C SER A 193 0.39 8.56 -2.47
N CYS A 194 0.52 8.67 -1.16
CA CYS A 194 1.73 9.23 -0.56
C CYS A 194 1.84 8.87 0.93
N GLY A 195 2.96 8.27 1.31
CA GLY A 195 3.38 8.10 2.70
C GLY A 195 3.92 9.41 3.28
N LEU A 196 3.05 10.43 3.43
CA LEU A 196 3.44 11.81 3.73
C LEU A 196 4.30 11.95 4.99
N SER A 197 4.09 11.14 6.02
CA SER A 197 4.84 11.26 7.27
C SER A 197 6.34 10.96 7.11
N ASN A 198 6.76 10.31 6.02
CA ASN A 198 8.16 10.01 5.74
C ASN A 198 8.99 11.28 5.51
N VAL A 199 8.40 12.37 5.02
CA VAL A 199 9.09 13.65 4.78
C VAL A 199 9.81 14.17 6.02
N SER A 200 9.22 13.96 7.21
CA SER A 200 9.77 14.45 8.48
C SER A 200 10.51 13.40 9.29
N PHE A 201 10.75 12.20 8.74
CA PHE A 201 11.49 11.16 9.46
C PHE A 201 12.91 11.63 9.80
N GLY A 202 13.33 11.40 11.04
CA GLY A 202 14.65 11.84 11.52
C GLY A 202 14.78 13.31 11.89
N LEU A 203 13.73 14.13 11.73
CA LEU A 203 13.73 15.50 12.20
C LEU A 203 13.45 15.58 13.71
N PRO A 204 14.01 16.59 14.43
CA PRO A 204 13.86 16.71 15.89
C PRO A 204 12.43 17.04 16.35
N TYR A 205 11.63 17.67 15.49
CA TYR A 205 10.21 17.99 15.74
C TYR A 205 9.36 17.39 14.65
N ARG A 206 8.70 16.28 14.95
CA ARG A 206 7.90 15.51 14.02
C ARG A 206 6.42 15.48 14.38
#